data_50f80ac2ab7c09dc2e346d8062cd491a
#
_entry.id   50f80ac2ab7c09dc2e346d8062cd491a
#
_cell.length_a   1.000
_cell.length_b   1.000
_cell.length_c   1.000
_cell.angle_alpha   90.00
_cell.angle_beta   90.00
_cell.angle_gamma   90.00
#
_symmetry.space_group_name_H-M   'P 1'
#
loop_
_entity.id
_entity.type
_entity.pdbx_description
1 polymer ?
#
loop_
_entity_poly.entity_id
_entity_poly.type
_entity_poly.pdbx_seq_one_letter_code
_entity_poly.pdbx_strand_id
1 'polypeptide(L)'
;MKIADSFLFILLFVFCARGKENIYTGSTPADPVVRSFLGIPLADSIDFIRWKLILDDKHYTLNCNYGIGKPNTNGFVNGGKKIELTGILSKEKNYYQLQNDNKNLKIAELNTNLLHLLDTDNSLLVGNGGWSYTLNNITPLATDQINIKAQQTDLKDSIAFEGRTPCDVPGIIPAGMLCYKLKWYIVLYANAEKNEAGTYKVYGTPWRKQGARTGKWKIITGKDGRIIYELNDNNGNEFLYLLKLDEHILVFTDAHGKLLVGNEDFSYTMNRIN
;
A
#
# COMPACT_ATOMS: atom_id res chain seq x y z
N MET A 1 -47.82 25.56 -56.24
CA MET A 1 -47.75 24.63 -55.11
C MET A 1 -46.26 24.35 -54.86
N LYS A 2 -45.64 25.06 -53.87
CA LYS A 2 -44.22 24.94 -53.57
C LYS A 2 -44.09 24.02 -52.36
N ILE A 3 -43.43 22.90 -52.58
CA ILE A 3 -43.09 21.93 -51.52
C ILE A 3 -41.79 22.43 -50.87
N ALA A 4 -41.84 22.72 -49.60
CA ALA A 4 -40.67 23.11 -48.82
C ALA A 4 -40.08 21.85 -48.22
N ASP A 5 -38.91 21.46 -48.68
CA ASP A 5 -38.11 20.38 -48.07
C ASP A 5 -37.50 20.87 -46.78
N SER A 6 -37.96 20.30 -45.65
CA SER A 6 -37.45 20.56 -44.32
C SER A 6 -36.35 19.55 -44.02
N PHE A 7 -35.10 19.99 -44.14
CA PHE A 7 -33.93 19.17 -43.74
C PHE A 7 -33.80 19.15 -42.22
N LEU A 8 -34.16 18.04 -41.60
CA LEU A 8 -33.97 17.82 -40.16
C LEU A 8 -32.51 17.42 -39.88
N PHE A 9 -31.73 18.35 -39.37
CA PHE A 9 -30.34 18.11 -38.95
C PHE A 9 -30.37 17.39 -37.58
N ILE A 10 -30.16 16.07 -37.57
CA ILE A 10 -29.99 15.28 -36.34
C ILE A 10 -28.55 15.49 -35.85
N LEU A 11 -28.40 16.32 -34.82
CA LEU A 11 -27.12 16.50 -34.08
C LEU A 11 -26.90 15.25 -33.22
N LEU A 12 -26.05 14.33 -33.66
CA LEU A 12 -25.59 13.21 -32.86
C LEU A 12 -24.62 13.75 -31.81
N PHE A 13 -25.10 13.92 -30.57
CA PHE A 13 -24.24 14.10 -29.40
C PHE A 13 -23.56 12.76 -29.09
N VAL A 14 -22.32 12.61 -29.54
CA VAL A 14 -21.45 11.53 -29.06
C VAL A 14 -21.09 11.85 -27.62
N PHE A 15 -21.83 11.28 -26.68
CA PHE A 15 -21.41 11.23 -25.28
C PHE A 15 -20.17 10.29 -25.23
N CYS A 16 -18.97 10.87 -25.28
CA CYS A 16 -17.78 10.16 -24.82
C CYS A 16 -17.97 9.87 -23.34
N ALA A 17 -18.40 8.66 -23.00
CA ALA A 17 -18.32 8.15 -21.65
C ALA A 17 -16.82 8.16 -21.25
N ARG A 18 -16.38 9.15 -20.48
CA ARG A 18 -15.07 9.11 -19.84
C ARG A 18 -15.04 7.86 -18.97
N GLY A 19 -14.09 6.96 -19.25
CA GLY A 19 -13.81 5.83 -18.38
C GLY A 19 -13.62 6.33 -16.94
N LYS A 20 -14.00 5.50 -15.96
CA LYS A 20 -13.85 5.86 -14.55
C LYS A 20 -12.36 5.91 -14.22
N GLU A 21 -11.83 7.10 -13.97
CA GLU A 21 -10.45 7.28 -13.53
C GLU A 21 -10.27 6.68 -12.13
N ASN A 22 -9.27 5.81 -11.98
CA ASN A 22 -8.86 5.30 -10.67
C ASN A 22 -7.64 6.09 -10.21
N ILE A 23 -7.75 6.74 -9.05
CA ILE A 23 -6.68 7.59 -8.50
C ILE A 23 -6.10 6.92 -7.26
N TYR A 24 -4.79 6.70 -7.29
CA TYR A 24 -4.03 6.13 -6.19
C TYR A 24 -3.02 7.13 -5.66
N THR A 25 -2.87 7.19 -4.34
CA THR A 25 -1.90 8.03 -3.66
C THR A 25 -1.09 7.22 -2.66
N GLY A 26 0.11 7.70 -2.33
CA GLY A 26 0.96 7.08 -1.32
C GLY A 26 2.29 7.79 -1.22
N SER A 27 3.04 7.45 -0.18
CA SER A 27 4.43 7.90 -0.02
C SER A 27 5.34 6.68 0.08
N THR A 28 6.42 6.66 -0.72
CA THR A 28 7.33 5.50 -0.82
C THR A 28 8.77 5.90 -0.53
N PRO A 29 9.64 4.97 -0.15
CA PRO A 29 11.07 5.17 -0.25
C PRO A 29 11.50 5.45 -1.70
N ALA A 30 12.75 5.85 -1.89
CA ALA A 30 13.33 6.18 -3.19
C ALA A 30 14.33 5.10 -3.62
N ASP A 31 13.84 3.89 -3.87
CA ASP A 31 14.63 2.76 -4.39
C ASP A 31 15.21 3.06 -5.79
N PRO A 32 16.35 2.48 -6.17
CA PRO A 32 16.95 2.64 -7.50
C PRO A 32 16.01 2.39 -8.67
N VAL A 33 15.14 1.37 -8.59
CA VAL A 33 14.14 1.06 -9.63
C VAL A 33 13.16 2.23 -9.81
N VAL A 34 12.64 2.74 -8.69
CA VAL A 34 11.73 3.89 -8.67
C VAL A 34 12.40 5.15 -9.19
N ARG A 35 13.64 5.44 -8.72
CA ARG A 35 14.42 6.59 -9.20
C ARG A 35 14.70 6.51 -10.68
N SER A 36 15.08 5.33 -11.18
CA SER A 36 15.35 5.10 -12.60
C SER A 36 14.12 5.40 -13.44
N PHE A 37 12.96 4.89 -13.04
CA PHE A 37 11.70 5.15 -13.74
C PHE A 37 11.35 6.64 -13.77
N LEU A 38 11.43 7.31 -12.62
CA LEU A 38 11.11 8.72 -12.46
C LEU A 38 12.18 9.67 -13.03
N GLY A 39 13.35 9.18 -13.43
CA GLY A 39 14.46 10.01 -13.90
C GLY A 39 15.13 10.82 -12.79
N ILE A 40 15.07 10.35 -11.55
CA ILE A 40 15.67 11.01 -10.39
C ILE A 40 17.14 10.60 -10.26
N PRO A 41 18.09 11.57 -10.24
CA PRO A 41 19.49 11.26 -10.05
C PRO A 41 19.78 10.52 -8.74
N LEU A 42 20.66 9.51 -8.79
CA LEU A 42 21.05 8.77 -7.58
C LEU A 42 21.76 9.66 -6.54
N ALA A 43 22.39 10.75 -6.98
CA ALA A 43 23.06 11.71 -6.11
C ALA A 43 22.07 12.61 -5.33
N ASP A 44 20.80 12.67 -5.70
CA ASP A 44 19.80 13.45 -4.96
C ASP A 44 19.53 12.81 -3.58
N SER A 45 19.63 13.62 -2.52
CA SER A 45 19.23 13.21 -1.16
C SER A 45 17.70 13.23 -1.06
N ILE A 46 17.10 12.07 -0.73
CA ILE A 46 15.65 11.88 -0.71
C ILE A 46 15.27 11.00 0.48
N ASP A 47 14.33 11.48 1.30
CA ASP A 47 13.75 10.68 2.37
C ASP A 47 12.58 9.85 1.85
N PHE A 48 11.72 10.46 1.01
CA PHE A 48 10.57 9.78 0.41
C PHE A 48 10.09 10.48 -0.87
N ILE A 49 9.23 9.78 -1.60
CA ILE A 49 8.52 10.25 -2.79
C ILE A 49 7.03 10.15 -2.52
N ARG A 50 6.27 11.23 -2.70
CA ARG A 50 4.82 11.24 -2.66
C ARG A 50 4.26 11.09 -4.07
N TRP A 51 3.29 10.20 -4.23
CA TRP A 51 2.69 9.80 -5.49
C TRP A 51 1.23 10.24 -5.58
N LYS A 52 0.84 10.66 -6.79
CA LYS A 52 -0.54 10.69 -7.24
C LYS A 52 -0.57 10.06 -8.62
N LEU A 53 -1.04 8.82 -8.70
CA LEU A 53 -1.13 8.03 -9.92
C LEU A 53 -2.59 7.96 -10.36
N ILE A 54 -2.86 8.40 -11.58
CA ILE A 54 -4.19 8.34 -12.22
C ILE A 54 -4.10 7.31 -13.32
N LEU A 55 -4.96 6.29 -13.25
CA LEU A 55 -5.05 5.23 -14.25
C LEU A 55 -6.36 5.38 -15.02
N ASP A 56 -6.26 5.38 -16.34
CA ASP A 56 -7.37 5.14 -17.26
C ASP A 56 -7.17 3.79 -17.99
N ASP A 57 -7.94 3.51 -19.04
CA ASP A 57 -7.89 2.20 -19.71
C ASP A 57 -6.55 1.91 -20.40
N LYS A 58 -5.84 2.93 -20.91
CA LYS A 58 -4.64 2.77 -21.76
C LYS A 58 -3.48 3.69 -21.39
N HIS A 59 -3.73 4.67 -20.53
CA HIS A 59 -2.74 5.66 -20.17
C HIS A 59 -2.69 5.84 -18.66
N TYR A 60 -1.60 6.42 -18.20
CA TYR A 60 -1.50 6.90 -16.84
C TYR A 60 -1.00 8.35 -16.83
N THR A 61 -1.40 9.06 -15.78
CA THR A 61 -0.80 10.33 -15.38
C THR A 61 -0.23 10.17 -14.00
N LEU A 62 1.03 10.53 -13.82
CA LEU A 62 1.76 10.41 -12.57
C LEU A 62 2.28 11.77 -12.15
N ASN A 63 1.89 12.22 -10.97
CA ASN A 63 2.42 13.41 -10.31
C ASN A 63 3.18 12.96 -9.07
N CYS A 64 4.48 13.23 -9.01
CA CYS A 64 5.31 12.96 -7.85
C CYS A 64 5.86 14.25 -7.25
N ASN A 65 5.97 14.26 -5.91
CA ASN A 65 6.76 15.24 -5.18
C ASN A 65 7.77 14.51 -4.31
N TYR A 66 9.06 14.90 -4.32
CA TYR A 66 10.12 14.19 -3.64
C TYR A 66 11.15 15.11 -3.02
N GLY A 67 11.87 14.62 -2.03
CA GLY A 67 12.96 15.37 -1.37
C GLY A 67 13.18 14.95 0.06
N ILE A 68 13.83 15.83 0.82
CA ILE A 68 14.08 15.66 2.25
C ILE A 68 12.82 16.02 3.01
N GLY A 69 12.40 15.15 3.94
CA GLY A 69 11.24 15.38 4.80
C GLY A 69 11.45 16.54 5.76
N LYS A 70 10.46 17.41 5.88
CA LYS A 70 10.47 18.49 6.88
C LYS A 70 10.17 17.91 8.27
N PRO A 71 11.04 18.07 9.25
CA PRO A 71 10.84 17.53 10.60
C PRO A 71 9.47 17.87 11.19
N ASN A 72 8.86 16.90 11.89
CA ASN A 72 7.54 17.01 12.55
C ASN A 72 6.36 17.37 11.62
N THR A 73 6.50 17.17 10.33
CA THR A 73 5.44 17.32 9.33
C THR A 73 5.41 16.12 8.39
N ASN A 74 4.43 16.08 7.50
CA ASN A 74 4.40 15.14 6.37
C ASN A 74 4.83 15.83 5.05
N GLY A 75 5.40 17.03 5.11
CA GLY A 75 5.85 17.79 3.95
C GLY A 75 7.35 17.66 3.68
N PHE A 76 7.81 18.40 2.69
CA PHE A 76 9.21 18.46 2.26
C PHE A 76 9.88 19.78 2.66
N VAL A 77 11.18 19.74 2.89
CA VAL A 77 12.01 20.94 3.00
C VAL A 77 11.92 21.69 1.67
N ASN A 78 11.71 23.01 1.72
CA ASN A 78 11.54 23.89 0.55
C ASN A 78 10.46 23.40 -0.45
N GLY A 79 9.46 22.66 0.01
CA GLY A 79 8.37 22.17 -0.83
C GLY A 79 8.70 20.95 -1.69
N GLY A 80 9.95 20.47 -1.69
CA GLY A 80 10.39 19.34 -2.52
C GLY A 80 10.53 19.68 -4.01
N LYS A 81 10.88 18.66 -4.80
CA LYS A 81 10.95 18.72 -6.27
C LYS A 81 9.74 17.96 -6.85
N LYS A 82 9.21 18.44 -7.99
CA LYS A 82 8.05 17.84 -8.66
C LYS A 82 8.44 17.14 -9.95
N ILE A 83 7.76 16.06 -10.25
CA ILE A 83 7.84 15.32 -11.51
C ILE A 83 6.42 15.07 -11.99
N GLU A 84 6.18 15.30 -13.27
CA GLU A 84 4.94 14.96 -13.95
C GLU A 84 5.28 14.06 -15.13
N LEU A 85 4.68 12.90 -15.20
CA LEU A 85 4.85 11.92 -16.28
C LEU A 85 3.47 11.48 -16.79
N THR A 86 3.42 11.27 -18.09
CA THR A 86 2.29 10.57 -18.74
C THR A 86 2.85 9.46 -19.60
N GLY A 87 2.12 8.40 -19.77
CA GLY A 87 2.60 7.30 -20.60
C GLY A 87 1.55 6.24 -20.86
N ILE A 88 1.99 5.14 -21.40
CA ILE A 88 1.15 4.01 -21.77
C ILE A 88 0.97 3.12 -20.55
N LEU A 89 -0.27 2.70 -20.31
CA LEU A 89 -0.65 1.72 -19.30
C LEU A 89 -0.99 0.40 -20.01
N SER A 90 -0.38 -0.67 -19.56
CA SER A 90 -0.85 -2.02 -19.87
C SER A 90 -1.21 -2.76 -18.59
N LYS A 91 -2.22 -3.62 -18.67
CA LYS A 91 -2.65 -4.49 -17.56
C LYS A 91 -2.43 -5.93 -17.96
N GLU A 92 -1.68 -6.64 -17.14
CA GLU A 92 -1.46 -8.07 -17.27
C GLU A 92 -1.94 -8.75 -15.98
N LYS A 93 -2.93 -9.63 -16.13
CA LYS A 93 -3.50 -10.45 -15.04
C LYS A 93 -3.62 -9.70 -13.69
N ASN A 94 -2.56 -9.66 -12.88
CA ASN A 94 -2.56 -9.09 -11.51
C ASN A 94 -1.58 -7.91 -11.35
N TYR A 95 -1.08 -7.33 -12.43
CA TYR A 95 -0.21 -6.17 -12.34
C TYR A 95 -0.43 -5.19 -13.50
N TYR A 96 -0.10 -3.95 -13.25
CA TYR A 96 -0.01 -2.89 -14.23
C TYR A 96 1.44 -2.67 -14.61
N GLN A 97 1.69 -2.34 -15.87
CA GLN A 97 2.98 -1.85 -16.33
C GLN A 97 2.81 -0.42 -16.82
N LEU A 98 3.52 0.50 -16.17
CA LEU A 98 3.66 1.89 -16.59
C LEU A 98 4.85 1.98 -17.54
N GLN A 99 4.64 2.49 -18.73
CA GLN A 99 5.71 2.70 -19.71
C GLN A 99 5.84 4.18 -20.05
N ASN A 100 7.07 4.70 -19.92
CA ASN A 100 7.44 6.05 -20.35
C ASN A 100 8.77 5.97 -21.10
N ASP A 101 8.75 6.27 -22.40
CA ASP A 101 9.87 6.05 -23.31
C ASP A 101 10.41 4.61 -23.20
N ASN A 102 11.69 4.46 -22.86
CA ASN A 102 12.36 3.18 -22.70
C ASN A 102 12.37 2.66 -21.25
N LYS A 103 11.57 3.27 -20.34
CA LYS A 103 11.53 2.93 -18.93
C LYS A 103 10.20 2.28 -18.58
N ASN A 104 10.26 1.27 -17.74
CA ASN A 104 9.07 0.55 -17.28
C ASN A 104 9.07 0.48 -15.75
N LEU A 105 7.89 0.58 -15.17
CA LEU A 105 7.64 0.30 -13.75
C LEU A 105 6.45 -0.64 -13.64
N LYS A 106 6.62 -1.75 -12.95
CA LYS A 106 5.53 -2.69 -12.68
C LYS A 106 4.93 -2.44 -11.31
N ILE A 107 3.62 -2.61 -11.22
CA ILE A 107 2.84 -2.38 -10.01
C ILE A 107 1.84 -3.51 -9.85
N ALA A 108 1.94 -4.30 -8.79
CA ALA A 108 0.98 -5.35 -8.47
C ALA A 108 -0.35 -4.76 -8.01
N GLU A 109 -1.44 -5.29 -8.50
CA GLU A 109 -2.79 -5.01 -8.00
C GLU A 109 -3.10 -5.97 -6.85
N LEU A 110 -2.92 -5.52 -5.60
CA LEU A 110 -3.28 -6.33 -4.43
C LEU A 110 -4.79 -6.56 -4.38
N ASN A 111 -5.54 -5.50 -4.63
CA ASN A 111 -6.96 -5.47 -4.94
C ASN A 111 -7.30 -4.13 -5.63
N THR A 112 -8.58 -3.86 -5.88
CA THR A 112 -9.02 -2.60 -6.52
C THR A 112 -8.69 -1.34 -5.73
N ASN A 113 -8.29 -1.45 -4.46
CA ASN A 113 -8.00 -0.31 -3.59
C ASN A 113 -6.51 -0.13 -3.30
N LEU A 114 -5.69 -1.16 -3.51
CA LEU A 114 -4.28 -1.16 -3.14
C LEU A 114 -3.42 -1.64 -4.30
N LEU A 115 -2.44 -0.83 -4.63
CA LEU A 115 -1.38 -1.17 -5.58
C LEU A 115 -0.05 -1.26 -4.82
N HIS A 116 0.87 -2.13 -5.26
CA HIS A 116 2.20 -2.25 -4.67
C HIS A 116 3.27 -2.30 -5.76
N LEU A 117 4.30 -1.47 -5.63
CA LEU A 117 5.39 -1.39 -6.61
C LEU A 117 6.22 -2.67 -6.58
N LEU A 118 6.67 -3.10 -7.75
CA LEU A 118 7.48 -4.29 -7.94
C LEU A 118 8.93 -3.95 -8.28
N ASP A 119 9.84 -4.81 -7.88
CA ASP A 119 11.22 -4.82 -8.33
C ASP A 119 11.30 -5.41 -9.76
N THR A 120 12.48 -5.37 -10.34
CA THR A 120 12.78 -5.85 -11.70
C THR A 120 12.54 -7.36 -11.88
N ASP A 121 12.67 -8.13 -10.81
CA ASP A 121 12.39 -9.58 -10.77
C ASP A 121 10.91 -9.91 -10.49
N ASN A 122 10.04 -8.90 -10.39
CA ASN A 122 8.62 -8.95 -10.03
C ASN A 122 8.35 -9.32 -8.55
N SER A 123 9.34 -9.27 -7.67
CA SER A 123 9.10 -9.30 -6.23
C SER A 123 8.49 -7.99 -5.73
N LEU A 124 7.80 -8.04 -4.60
CA LEU A 124 7.27 -6.84 -3.95
C LEU A 124 8.41 -6.01 -3.38
N LEU A 125 8.47 -4.71 -3.68
CA LEU A 125 9.48 -3.83 -3.09
C LEU A 125 9.27 -3.70 -1.58
N VAL A 126 10.33 -3.89 -0.81
CA VAL A 126 10.30 -3.83 0.65
C VAL A 126 10.60 -2.41 1.12
N GLY A 127 9.70 -1.83 1.90
CA GLY A 127 9.87 -0.50 2.47
C GLY A 127 10.93 -0.44 3.56
N ASN A 128 11.18 0.77 4.08
CA ASN A 128 12.26 1.06 5.03
C ASN A 128 11.76 1.27 6.48
N GLY A 129 10.57 0.75 6.84
CA GLY A 129 9.96 0.97 8.14
C GLY A 129 9.37 2.39 8.33
N GLY A 130 9.80 3.34 7.54
CA GLY A 130 9.22 4.69 7.48
C GLY A 130 8.07 4.80 6.49
N TRP A 131 8.27 4.25 5.32
CA TRP A 131 7.31 4.17 4.22
C TRP A 131 7.36 2.79 3.59
N SER A 132 6.26 2.41 2.95
CA SER A 132 6.12 1.20 2.13
C SER A 132 6.00 1.57 0.66
N TYR A 133 5.92 0.57 -0.21
CA TYR A 133 5.69 0.77 -1.64
C TYR A 133 4.23 0.58 -2.05
N THR A 134 3.30 0.70 -1.10
CA THR A 134 1.86 0.57 -1.34
C THR A 134 1.21 1.92 -1.64
N LEU A 135 0.44 1.98 -2.72
CA LEU A 135 -0.41 3.11 -3.10
C LEU A 135 -1.88 2.80 -2.79
N ASN A 136 -2.61 3.79 -2.33
CA ASN A 136 -3.97 3.69 -1.81
C ASN A 136 -4.96 4.39 -2.74
N ASN A 137 -6.07 3.75 -3.09
CA ASN A 137 -7.16 4.38 -3.83
C ASN A 137 -7.81 5.48 -2.97
N ILE A 138 -7.92 6.69 -3.51
CA ILE A 138 -8.53 7.83 -2.78
C ILE A 138 -10.05 7.69 -2.60
N THR A 139 -10.69 6.84 -3.39
CA THR A 139 -12.12 6.48 -3.33
C THR A 139 -12.27 4.98 -3.17
N PRO A 140 -11.99 4.41 -1.98
CA PRO A 140 -12.01 2.98 -1.79
C PRO A 140 -13.38 2.36 -2.11
N LEU A 141 -13.35 1.25 -2.83
CA LEU A 141 -14.52 0.45 -3.17
C LEU A 141 -14.71 -0.67 -2.15
N ALA A 142 -15.95 -1.05 -1.91
CA ALA A 142 -16.20 -2.26 -1.13
C ALA A 142 -15.74 -3.48 -1.95
N THR A 143 -14.72 -4.18 -1.45
CA THR A 143 -14.19 -5.41 -2.05
C THR A 143 -13.54 -6.28 -1.01
N ASP A 144 -13.75 -7.59 -1.13
CA ASP A 144 -13.06 -8.61 -0.34
C ASP A 144 -12.07 -9.41 -1.21
N GLN A 145 -12.00 -9.09 -2.50
CA GLN A 145 -11.09 -9.76 -3.42
C GLN A 145 -9.64 -9.36 -3.10
N ILE A 146 -8.76 -10.35 -3.08
CA ILE A 146 -7.30 -10.18 -2.95
C ILE A 146 -6.65 -10.98 -4.08
N ASN A 147 -5.83 -10.29 -4.87
CA ASN A 147 -5.23 -10.85 -6.08
C ASN A 147 -3.90 -11.57 -5.81
N ILE A 148 -3.23 -11.26 -4.69
CA ILE A 148 -1.96 -11.87 -4.28
C ILE A 148 -2.24 -12.86 -3.15
N LYS A 149 -1.63 -14.03 -3.25
CA LYS A 149 -1.69 -15.09 -2.23
C LYS A 149 -0.28 -15.51 -1.88
N ALA A 150 0.09 -15.31 -0.61
CA ALA A 150 1.33 -15.83 -0.10
C ALA A 150 1.28 -17.37 0.00
N GLN A 151 2.43 -17.98 -0.17
CA GLN A 151 2.60 -19.38 0.20
C GLN A 151 2.90 -19.50 1.70
N GLN A 152 2.45 -20.57 2.32
CA GLN A 152 2.88 -20.94 3.66
C GLN A 152 4.34 -21.35 3.57
N THR A 153 5.18 -20.73 4.38
CA THR A 153 6.60 -21.05 4.50
C THR A 153 6.88 -21.45 5.94
N ASP A 154 8.00 -22.13 6.13
CA ASP A 154 8.47 -22.50 7.47
C ASP A 154 8.70 -21.26 8.33
N LEU A 155 8.24 -21.33 9.56
CA LEU A 155 8.41 -20.25 10.51
C LEU A 155 9.86 -20.19 10.97
N LYS A 156 10.35 -18.97 11.22
CA LYS A 156 11.61 -18.71 11.90
C LYS A 156 11.36 -18.44 13.37
N ASP A 157 12.34 -18.69 14.24
CA ASP A 157 12.22 -18.47 15.68
C ASP A 157 11.77 -17.06 16.03
N SER A 158 12.17 -16.08 15.24
CA SER A 158 11.64 -14.71 15.32
C SER A 158 11.69 -14.00 13.97
N ILE A 159 10.68 -13.17 13.73
CA ILE A 159 10.62 -12.27 12.58
C ILE A 159 10.15 -10.90 13.08
N ALA A 160 10.79 -9.84 12.59
CA ALA A 160 10.43 -8.48 12.97
C ALA A 160 9.94 -7.67 11.77
N PHE A 161 8.91 -6.86 11.99
CA PHE A 161 8.31 -5.98 10.99
C PHE A 161 8.21 -4.56 11.52
N GLU A 162 8.51 -3.58 10.68
CA GLU A 162 8.31 -2.17 10.95
C GLU A 162 7.39 -1.52 9.95
N GLY A 163 6.69 -0.46 10.42
CA GLY A 163 5.85 0.34 9.54
C GLY A 163 5.29 1.58 10.23
N ARG A 164 4.69 2.41 9.40
CA ARG A 164 3.87 3.55 9.85
C ARG A 164 2.53 3.48 9.16
N THR A 165 1.46 3.66 9.94
CA THR A 165 0.10 3.63 9.41
C THR A 165 -0.64 4.92 9.74
N PRO A 166 -1.73 5.21 9.03
CA PRO A 166 -2.75 6.12 9.55
C PRO A 166 -3.22 5.70 10.94
N CYS A 167 -3.97 6.58 11.61
CA CYS A 167 -4.41 6.37 13.00
C CYS A 167 -5.63 5.46 13.14
N ASP A 168 -6.30 5.15 12.04
CA ASP A 168 -7.61 4.48 12.01
C ASP A 168 -7.52 2.94 12.10
N VAL A 169 -6.43 2.41 12.71
CA VAL A 169 -6.38 0.98 13.03
C VAL A 169 -7.43 0.68 14.10
N PRO A 170 -8.37 -0.23 13.83
CA PRO A 170 -9.48 -0.52 14.76
C PRO A 170 -9.00 -0.84 16.18
N GLY A 171 -9.62 -0.24 17.19
CA GLY A 171 -9.33 -0.52 18.60
C GLY A 171 -8.00 0.01 19.16
N ILE A 172 -7.20 0.76 18.38
CA ILE A 172 -5.87 1.21 18.81
C ILE A 172 -5.91 2.60 19.44
N ILE A 173 -6.54 3.56 18.79
CA ILE A 173 -6.64 4.94 19.27
C ILE A 173 -8.05 5.22 19.78
N PRO A 174 -8.20 5.67 21.03
CA PRO A 174 -9.49 6.11 21.55
C PRO A 174 -10.08 7.26 20.71
N ALA A 175 -11.39 7.27 20.56
CA ALA A 175 -12.08 8.35 19.86
C ALA A 175 -11.73 9.73 20.47
N GLY A 176 -11.47 10.72 19.62
CA GLY A 176 -11.14 12.10 20.01
C GLY A 176 -9.66 12.33 20.39
N MET A 177 -8.81 11.31 20.40
CA MET A 177 -7.38 11.49 20.63
C MET A 177 -6.68 11.98 19.35
N LEU A 178 -5.86 13.05 19.49
CA LEU A 178 -5.04 13.55 18.38
C LEU A 178 -3.96 12.53 18.04
N CYS A 179 -3.92 12.15 16.79
CA CYS A 179 -2.95 11.23 16.23
C CYS A 179 -2.57 11.65 14.82
N TYR A 180 -1.28 11.67 14.50
CA TYR A 180 -0.78 11.93 13.13
C TYR A 180 -0.47 10.64 12.38
N LYS A 181 0.10 9.67 13.09
CA LYS A 181 0.49 8.36 12.58
C LYS A 181 0.77 7.41 13.72
N LEU A 182 0.58 6.15 13.47
CA LEU A 182 1.07 5.07 14.33
C LEU A 182 2.42 4.58 13.82
N LYS A 183 3.38 4.41 14.72
CA LYS A 183 4.64 3.73 14.45
C LYS A 183 4.55 2.34 15.05
N TRP A 184 4.94 1.36 14.29
CA TRP A 184 4.89 -0.05 14.64
C TRP A 184 6.26 -0.68 14.59
N TYR A 185 6.55 -1.52 15.56
CA TYR A 185 7.61 -2.51 15.56
C TYR A 185 7.02 -3.78 16.14
N ILE A 186 6.79 -4.78 15.30
CA ILE A 186 6.14 -6.04 15.65
C ILE A 186 7.17 -7.15 15.55
N VAL A 187 7.38 -7.89 16.65
CA VAL A 187 8.19 -9.10 16.68
C VAL A 187 7.29 -10.29 16.91
N LEU A 188 7.31 -11.23 15.98
CA LEU A 188 6.60 -12.49 16.06
C LEU A 188 7.61 -13.59 16.42
N TYR A 189 7.37 -14.30 17.52
CA TYR A 189 8.17 -15.44 17.96
C TYR A 189 7.42 -16.72 17.62
N ALA A 190 8.14 -17.74 17.17
CA ALA A 190 7.59 -19.04 16.82
C ALA A 190 8.50 -20.16 17.33
N ASN A 191 8.02 -21.38 17.30
CA ASN A 191 8.85 -22.57 17.42
C ASN A 191 9.13 -23.07 15.99
N ALA A 192 10.31 -22.76 15.47
CA ALA A 192 10.71 -23.12 14.10
C ALA A 192 10.76 -24.65 13.90
N GLU A 193 11.23 -25.42 14.89
CA GLU A 193 11.33 -26.89 14.80
C GLU A 193 9.95 -27.55 14.63
N LYS A 194 8.92 -27.00 15.28
CA LYS A 194 7.55 -27.52 15.21
C LYS A 194 6.68 -26.79 14.18
N ASN A 195 7.20 -25.74 13.58
CA ASN A 195 6.48 -24.83 12.68
C ASN A 195 5.19 -24.26 13.33
N GLU A 196 5.25 -23.89 14.62
CA GLU A 196 4.13 -23.42 15.43
C GLU A 196 4.29 -21.93 15.77
N ALA A 197 3.23 -21.15 15.58
CA ALA A 197 3.15 -19.76 16.04
C ALA A 197 3.21 -19.70 17.58
N GLY A 198 3.81 -18.66 18.12
CA GLY A 198 4.04 -18.52 19.57
C GLY A 198 3.52 -17.20 20.12
N THR A 199 4.43 -16.37 20.63
CA THR A 199 4.11 -15.09 21.24
C THR A 199 4.50 -13.93 20.34
N TYR A 200 4.02 -12.73 20.66
CA TYR A 200 4.46 -11.51 19.98
C TYR A 200 4.81 -10.41 20.97
N LYS A 201 5.58 -9.43 20.47
CA LYS A 201 5.78 -8.13 21.10
C LYS A 201 5.50 -7.03 20.09
N VAL A 202 4.63 -6.09 20.45
CA VAL A 202 4.35 -4.89 19.65
C VAL A 202 4.80 -3.67 20.42
N TYR A 203 5.72 -2.94 19.83
CA TYR A 203 6.15 -1.63 20.29
C TYR A 203 5.60 -0.56 19.34
N GLY A 204 5.46 0.66 19.84
CA GLY A 204 5.02 1.74 18.97
C GLY A 204 4.39 2.91 19.69
N THR A 205 3.85 3.84 18.90
CA THR A 205 3.33 5.11 19.43
C THR A 205 2.30 4.94 20.56
N PRO A 206 1.31 4.04 20.46
CA PRO A 206 0.29 3.90 21.49
C PRO A 206 0.85 3.41 22.85
N TRP A 207 1.97 2.69 22.85
CA TRP A 207 2.51 2.03 24.05
C TRP A 207 3.84 2.61 24.55
N ARG A 208 4.25 3.78 24.10
CA ARG A 208 5.54 4.39 24.49
C ARG A 208 5.78 4.47 26.00
N LYS A 209 4.70 4.69 26.78
CA LYS A 209 4.78 4.79 28.24
C LYS A 209 4.59 3.45 28.96
N GLN A 210 4.06 2.45 28.27
CA GLN A 210 3.67 1.15 28.86
C GLN A 210 4.64 0.03 28.48
N GLY A 211 5.61 0.30 27.62
CA GLY A 211 6.51 -0.70 27.07
C GLY A 211 5.90 -1.43 25.86
N ALA A 212 6.12 -2.75 25.78
CA ALA A 212 5.55 -3.55 24.69
C ALA A 212 4.17 -4.10 25.06
N ARG A 213 3.26 -4.14 24.08
CA ARG A 213 2.08 -5.00 24.17
C ARG A 213 2.49 -6.42 23.76
N THR A 214 2.07 -7.40 24.54
CA THR A 214 2.41 -8.81 24.36
C THR A 214 1.16 -9.66 24.27
N GLY A 215 1.29 -10.87 23.72
CA GLY A 215 0.25 -11.85 23.64
C GLY A 215 0.68 -13.06 22.81
N LYS A 216 -0.31 -13.79 22.29
CA LYS A 216 -0.07 -14.92 21.40
C LYS A 216 -0.54 -14.58 19.99
N TRP A 217 0.08 -15.19 19.00
CA TRP A 217 -0.39 -15.09 17.63
C TRP A 217 -0.63 -16.49 17.05
N LYS A 218 -1.47 -16.54 16.02
CA LYS A 218 -1.77 -17.77 15.28
C LYS A 218 -1.87 -17.49 13.79
N ILE A 219 -1.78 -18.53 12.99
CA ILE A 219 -1.95 -18.49 11.54
C ILE A 219 -3.38 -18.94 11.23
N ILE A 220 -4.11 -18.12 10.48
CA ILE A 220 -5.41 -18.45 9.93
C ILE A 220 -5.24 -18.58 8.41
N THR A 221 -5.67 -19.73 7.87
CA THR A 221 -5.77 -19.90 6.42
C THR A 221 -7.22 -19.71 6.00
N GLY A 222 -7.47 -18.66 5.22
CA GLY A 222 -8.77 -18.36 4.65
C GLY A 222 -9.21 -19.42 3.63
N LYS A 223 -10.51 -19.49 3.33
CA LYS A 223 -11.07 -20.42 2.34
C LYS A 223 -10.51 -20.23 0.93
N ASP A 224 -10.04 -19.03 0.62
CA ASP A 224 -9.41 -18.66 -0.64
C ASP A 224 -7.88 -18.86 -0.63
N GLY A 225 -7.34 -19.46 0.45
CA GLY A 225 -5.92 -19.75 0.63
C GLY A 225 -5.07 -18.57 1.11
N ARG A 226 -5.70 -17.43 1.50
CA ARG A 226 -4.95 -16.31 2.10
C ARG A 226 -4.46 -16.69 3.51
N ILE A 227 -3.28 -16.18 3.87
CA ILE A 227 -2.65 -16.42 5.16
C ILE A 227 -2.74 -15.14 5.99
N ILE A 228 -3.39 -15.22 7.13
CA ILE A 228 -3.58 -14.12 8.06
C ILE A 228 -2.92 -14.48 9.39
N TYR A 229 -2.10 -13.57 9.91
CA TYR A 229 -1.56 -13.62 11.26
C TYR A 229 -2.53 -12.87 12.19
N GLU A 230 -3.20 -13.61 13.06
CA GLU A 230 -4.07 -13.05 14.09
C GLU A 230 -3.28 -12.92 15.39
N LEU A 231 -3.20 -11.72 15.92
CA LEU A 231 -2.59 -11.41 17.20
C LEU A 231 -3.68 -11.27 18.26
N ASN A 232 -3.55 -11.98 19.38
CA ASN A 232 -4.48 -11.93 20.50
C ASN A 232 -3.77 -11.41 21.76
N ASP A 233 -4.47 -10.65 22.59
CA ASP A 233 -3.93 -10.22 23.87
C ASP A 233 -3.78 -11.41 24.86
N ASN A 234 -3.22 -11.13 26.05
CA ASN A 234 -3.01 -12.19 27.07
C ASN A 234 -4.31 -12.78 27.63
N ASN A 235 -5.45 -12.12 27.41
CA ASN A 235 -6.78 -12.61 27.79
C ASN A 235 -7.46 -13.39 26.64
N GLY A 236 -6.80 -13.49 25.48
CA GLY A 236 -7.35 -14.15 24.30
C GLY A 236 -8.25 -13.26 23.43
N ASN A 237 -8.36 -11.96 23.73
CA ASN A 237 -9.13 -11.05 22.89
C ASN A 237 -8.33 -10.70 21.61
N GLU A 238 -9.04 -10.63 20.51
CA GLU A 238 -8.48 -10.22 19.22
C GLU A 238 -7.88 -8.81 19.29
N PHE A 239 -6.71 -8.66 18.68
CA PHE A 239 -5.97 -7.41 18.75
C PHE A 239 -5.63 -6.85 17.36
N LEU A 240 -5.00 -7.65 16.50
CA LEU A 240 -4.62 -7.26 15.14
C LEU A 240 -4.76 -8.43 14.18
N TYR A 241 -5.06 -8.10 12.93
CA TYR A 241 -5.07 -9.01 11.81
C TYR A 241 -4.13 -8.50 10.71
N LEU A 242 -3.20 -9.35 10.29
CA LEU A 242 -2.17 -9.02 9.32
C LEU A 242 -2.18 -10.06 8.20
N LEU A 243 -2.56 -9.65 6.99
CA LEU A 243 -2.47 -10.51 5.81
C LEU A 243 -1.01 -10.62 5.38
N LYS A 244 -0.51 -11.82 5.21
CA LYS A 244 0.80 -12.10 4.62
C LYS A 244 0.69 -11.97 3.09
N LEU A 245 1.47 -11.06 2.49
CA LEU A 245 1.61 -10.96 1.04
C LEU A 245 2.78 -11.82 0.54
N ASP A 246 3.90 -11.78 1.24
CA ASP A 246 5.08 -12.62 1.05
C ASP A 246 5.88 -12.75 2.36
N GLU A 247 7.17 -13.14 2.29
CA GLU A 247 8.05 -13.25 3.46
C GLU A 247 8.45 -11.90 4.06
N HIS A 248 8.25 -10.81 3.33
CA HIS A 248 8.75 -9.50 3.69
C HIS A 248 7.65 -8.48 3.98
N ILE A 249 6.40 -8.77 3.61
CA ILE A 249 5.33 -7.78 3.64
C ILE A 249 4.06 -8.34 4.28
N LEU A 250 3.60 -7.63 5.32
CA LEU A 250 2.29 -7.82 5.94
C LEU A 250 1.42 -6.58 5.70
N VAL A 251 0.12 -6.77 5.51
CA VAL A 251 -0.85 -5.68 5.39
C VAL A 251 -1.94 -5.84 6.43
N PHE A 252 -2.29 -4.78 7.14
CA PHE A 252 -3.38 -4.80 8.12
C PHE A 252 -4.72 -5.08 7.44
N THR A 253 -5.52 -5.89 8.10
CA THR A 253 -6.92 -6.15 7.72
C THR A 253 -7.84 -5.84 8.90
N ASP A 254 -9.13 -5.74 8.62
CA ASP A 254 -10.14 -5.86 9.67
C ASP A 254 -10.34 -7.35 10.09
N ALA A 255 -11.22 -7.58 11.06
CA ALA A 255 -11.54 -8.93 11.56
C ALA A 255 -12.17 -9.85 10.49
N HIS A 256 -12.66 -9.31 9.39
CA HIS A 256 -13.23 -10.05 8.27
C HIS A 256 -12.20 -10.33 7.16
N GLY A 257 -10.95 -9.92 7.37
CA GLY A 257 -9.86 -10.08 6.39
C GLY A 257 -9.90 -9.08 5.23
N LYS A 258 -10.67 -7.98 5.35
CA LYS A 258 -10.68 -6.90 4.37
C LYS A 258 -9.47 -6.00 4.59
N LEU A 259 -8.72 -5.71 3.52
CA LEU A 259 -7.56 -4.84 3.58
C LEU A 259 -7.92 -3.42 4.02
N LEU A 260 -7.16 -2.86 4.94
CA LEU A 260 -7.27 -1.45 5.31
C LEU A 260 -6.62 -0.59 4.23
N VAL A 261 -7.27 0.52 3.88
CA VAL A 261 -6.81 1.46 2.85
C VAL A 261 -6.27 2.70 3.52
N GLY A 262 -5.02 3.03 3.21
CA GLY A 262 -4.34 4.19 3.78
C GLY A 262 -4.67 5.51 3.09
N ASN A 263 -3.73 6.44 3.18
CA ASN A 263 -3.84 7.77 2.60
C ASN A 263 -2.57 8.15 1.81
N GLU A 264 -2.40 9.41 1.47
CA GLU A 264 -1.23 9.89 0.72
C GLU A 264 0.08 9.82 1.51
N ASP A 265 0.02 9.81 2.84
CA ASP A 265 1.20 9.80 3.70
C ASP A 265 1.63 8.38 4.08
N PHE A 266 0.66 7.52 4.44
CA PHE A 266 0.92 6.18 4.97
C PHE A 266 -0.08 5.15 4.45
N SER A 267 0.43 3.94 4.21
CA SER A 267 -0.38 2.74 3.97
C SER A 267 -0.48 1.91 5.25
N TYR A 268 -1.31 0.90 5.24
CA TYR A 268 -1.41 -0.10 6.30
C TYR A 268 -0.47 -1.29 6.06
N THR A 269 0.76 -1.02 5.63
CA THR A 269 1.74 -2.03 5.23
C THR A 269 2.92 -2.04 6.21
N MET A 270 3.30 -3.25 6.62
CA MET A 270 4.46 -3.53 7.45
C MET A 270 5.54 -4.19 6.61
N ASN A 271 6.78 -3.80 6.82
CA ASN A 271 7.93 -4.29 6.09
C ASN A 271 8.85 -5.04 7.04
N ARG A 272 9.31 -6.21 6.62
CA ARG A 272 10.26 -7.00 7.39
C ARG A 272 11.59 -6.27 7.50
N ILE A 273 12.13 -6.27 8.68
CA ILE A 273 13.48 -5.86 8.98
C ILE A 273 14.25 -7.11 9.39
N ASN A 274 15.19 -7.55 8.57
CA ASN A 274 16.14 -8.69 8.76
C ASN A 274 15.65 -9.88 9.57
#